data_2c25612325a4eb774658410fbc1548fb
#
_entry.id   2c25612325a4eb774658410fbc1548fb
#
_cell.length_a   1.000
_cell.length_b   1.000
_cell.length_c   1.000
_cell.angle_alpha   90.00
_cell.angle_beta   90.00
_cell.angle_gamma   90.00
#
_symmetry.space_group_name_H-M   'P 1'
#
loop_
_entity.id
_entity.type
_entity.pdbx_description
1 polymer ?
#
loop_
_entity_poly.entity_id
_entity_poly.type
_entity_poly.pdbx_seq_one_letter_code
_entity_poly.pdbx_strand_id
1 'polypeptide(L)'
;MDIDGLGAAIVDALIEKGLIKSPADIYYLTLDNVKSLWKAGSTAAKKLIAAIEASKEQDVSRLIYALGIRQVGAKTGKVLASAFRNLDGLMAASVEELTEVPDVGAVTAENIYQWFRQEQSAHMVERLRQAGVNFESKRVITDARFAGKTFVPVSYTHLTLPT
;
A
#
# COMPACT_ATOMS: atom_id res chain seq x y z
N MET A 1 -0.50 -6.53 -0.42
CA MET A 1 -1.85 -6.54 0.22
C MET A 1 -2.24 -7.94 0.72
N ASP A 2 -1.60 -8.95 0.25
CA ASP A 2 -1.75 -10.31 0.77
C ASP A 2 -3.21 -10.81 0.71
N ILE A 3 -3.74 -10.84 -0.50
CA ILE A 3 -5.11 -11.27 -0.76
C ILE A 3 -5.13 -12.78 -0.92
N ASP A 4 -5.79 -13.47 0.01
CA ASP A 4 -5.90 -14.93 -0.03
C ASP A 4 -6.69 -15.40 -1.25
N GLY A 5 -6.16 -16.39 -1.94
CA GLY A 5 -6.75 -16.93 -3.16
C GLY A 5 -6.38 -16.19 -4.44
N LEU A 6 -5.64 -15.06 -4.34
CA LEU A 6 -5.18 -14.30 -5.49
C LEU A 6 -3.72 -14.67 -5.79
N GLY A 7 -3.52 -15.84 -6.38
CA GLY A 7 -2.21 -16.28 -6.83
C GLY A 7 -1.89 -15.81 -8.24
N ALA A 8 -0.66 -16.08 -8.68
CA ALA A 8 -0.18 -15.68 -10.02
C ALA A 8 -1.09 -16.20 -11.14
N ALA A 9 -1.54 -17.45 -11.06
CA ALA A 9 -2.41 -18.05 -12.08
C ALA A 9 -3.75 -17.31 -12.18
N ILE A 10 -4.32 -16.89 -11.06
CA ILE A 10 -5.60 -16.15 -11.05
C ILE A 10 -5.39 -14.74 -11.60
N VAL A 11 -4.30 -14.08 -11.24
CA VAL A 11 -3.96 -12.76 -11.78
C VAL A 11 -3.80 -12.83 -13.30
N ASP A 12 -3.05 -13.81 -13.79
CA ASP A 12 -2.85 -14.00 -15.22
C ASP A 12 -4.19 -14.24 -15.97
N ALA A 13 -5.06 -15.05 -15.39
CA ALA A 13 -6.38 -15.32 -15.96
C ALA A 13 -7.25 -14.05 -16.01
N LEU A 14 -7.19 -13.22 -14.99
CA LEU A 14 -7.90 -11.94 -14.94
C LEU A 14 -7.40 -10.97 -16.01
N ILE A 15 -6.09 -10.93 -16.21
CA ILE A 15 -5.45 -10.09 -17.24
C ILE A 15 -5.86 -10.58 -18.64
N GLU A 16 -5.78 -11.89 -18.88
CA GLU A 16 -6.14 -12.50 -20.16
C GLU A 16 -7.59 -12.24 -20.55
N LYS A 17 -8.48 -12.25 -19.57
CA LYS A 17 -9.90 -11.95 -19.78
C LYS A 17 -10.20 -10.45 -19.87
N GLY A 18 -9.18 -9.61 -19.69
CA GLY A 18 -9.36 -8.17 -19.73
C GLY A 18 -10.13 -7.60 -18.54
N LEU A 19 -10.24 -8.37 -17.46
CA LEU A 19 -10.97 -7.94 -16.26
C LEU A 19 -10.15 -6.97 -15.40
N ILE A 20 -8.83 -7.08 -15.45
CA ILE A 20 -7.92 -6.15 -14.76
C ILE A 20 -6.83 -5.69 -15.72
N LYS A 21 -6.44 -4.42 -15.60
CA LYS A 21 -5.33 -3.81 -16.34
C LYS A 21 -4.30 -3.19 -15.41
N SER A 22 -4.69 -2.94 -14.16
CA SER A 22 -3.82 -2.38 -13.13
C SER A 22 -4.16 -3.00 -11.78
N PRO A 23 -3.27 -2.91 -10.79
CA PRO A 23 -3.56 -3.42 -9.45
C PRO A 23 -4.81 -2.82 -8.80
N ALA A 24 -5.15 -1.59 -9.13
CA ALA A 24 -6.37 -0.95 -8.61
C ALA A 24 -7.65 -1.63 -9.10
N ASP A 25 -7.62 -2.22 -10.30
CA ASP A 25 -8.79 -2.88 -10.88
C ASP A 25 -9.24 -4.09 -10.06
N ILE A 26 -8.35 -4.70 -9.29
CA ILE A 26 -8.66 -5.81 -8.40
C ILE A 26 -9.81 -5.44 -7.45
N TYR A 27 -9.82 -4.21 -6.95
CA TYR A 27 -10.83 -3.73 -6.02
C TYR A 27 -12.18 -3.40 -6.67
N TYR A 28 -12.25 -3.43 -7.99
CA TYR A 28 -13.47 -3.22 -8.76
C TYR A 28 -14.07 -4.52 -9.31
N LEU A 29 -13.45 -5.66 -9.02
CA LEU A 29 -13.96 -6.96 -9.44
C LEU A 29 -15.27 -7.27 -8.73
N THR A 30 -16.24 -7.78 -9.49
CA THR A 30 -17.50 -8.27 -8.95
C THR A 30 -17.47 -9.79 -8.86
N LEU A 31 -18.40 -10.34 -8.07
CA LEU A 31 -18.53 -11.78 -7.95
C LEU A 31 -18.76 -12.45 -9.32
N ASP A 32 -19.56 -11.82 -10.19
CA ASP A 32 -19.84 -12.34 -11.54
C ASP A 32 -18.59 -12.37 -12.42
N ASN A 33 -17.76 -11.35 -12.34
CA ASN A 33 -16.48 -11.34 -13.05
C ASN A 33 -15.62 -12.53 -12.64
N VAL A 34 -15.54 -12.77 -11.34
CA VAL A 34 -14.66 -13.79 -10.78
C VAL A 34 -15.20 -15.20 -10.97
N LYS A 35 -16.51 -15.39 -10.93
CA LYS A 35 -17.14 -16.70 -11.18
C LYS A 35 -16.73 -17.31 -12.50
N SER A 36 -16.48 -16.49 -13.51
CA SER A 36 -16.09 -16.97 -14.83
C SER A 36 -14.72 -17.66 -14.85
N LEU A 37 -13.93 -17.52 -13.80
CA LEU A 37 -12.61 -18.15 -13.67
C LEU A 37 -12.70 -19.61 -13.21
N TRP A 38 -13.79 -19.99 -12.59
CA TRP A 38 -13.97 -21.34 -12.07
C TRP A 38 -15.19 -22.01 -12.70
N LYS A 39 -14.96 -23.22 -13.21
CA LYS A 39 -16.04 -24.00 -13.85
C LYS A 39 -16.99 -24.60 -12.82
N ALA A 40 -16.53 -24.80 -11.61
CA ALA A 40 -17.26 -25.60 -10.62
C ALA A 40 -17.52 -24.80 -9.34
N GLY A 41 -18.46 -23.91 -9.37
CA GLY A 41 -19.01 -23.38 -8.15
C GLY A 41 -18.45 -22.03 -7.72
N SER A 42 -19.30 -21.33 -7.00
CA SER A 42 -19.08 -19.94 -6.59
C SER A 42 -18.31 -19.80 -5.26
N THR A 43 -17.96 -20.91 -4.58
CA THR A 43 -17.33 -20.86 -3.26
C THR A 43 -15.95 -20.19 -3.32
N ALA A 44 -15.10 -20.59 -4.28
CA ALA A 44 -13.79 -19.98 -4.46
C ALA A 44 -13.90 -18.51 -4.86
N ALA A 45 -14.86 -18.19 -5.70
CA ALA A 45 -15.12 -16.80 -6.12
C ALA A 45 -15.57 -15.95 -4.93
N LYS A 46 -16.47 -16.45 -4.10
CA LYS A 46 -16.92 -15.75 -2.89
C LYS A 46 -15.78 -15.53 -1.91
N LYS A 47 -14.93 -16.54 -1.71
CA LYS A 47 -13.76 -16.42 -0.84
C LYS A 47 -12.79 -15.36 -1.36
N LEU A 48 -12.54 -15.32 -2.65
CA LEU A 48 -11.68 -14.33 -3.26
C LEU A 48 -12.22 -12.91 -3.06
N ILE A 49 -13.51 -12.71 -3.34
CA ILE A 49 -14.14 -11.39 -3.15
C ILE A 49 -14.08 -10.97 -1.68
N ALA A 50 -14.35 -11.88 -0.75
CA ALA A 50 -14.25 -11.60 0.68
C ALA A 50 -12.81 -11.22 1.09
N ALA A 51 -11.81 -11.91 0.54
CA ALA A 51 -10.40 -11.60 0.80
C ALA A 51 -10.01 -10.23 0.23
N ILE A 52 -10.51 -9.86 -0.94
CA ILE A 52 -10.30 -8.54 -1.54
C ILE A 52 -10.90 -7.45 -0.64
N GLU A 53 -12.12 -7.63 -0.18
CA GLU A 53 -12.76 -6.68 0.73
C GLU A 53 -12.00 -6.55 2.04
N ALA A 54 -11.57 -7.66 2.63
CA ALA A 54 -10.78 -7.66 3.86
C ALA A 54 -9.43 -6.95 3.67
N SER A 55 -8.82 -7.06 2.50
CA SER A 55 -7.54 -6.42 2.22
C SER A 55 -7.62 -4.90 2.17
N LYS A 56 -8.79 -4.33 1.94
CA LYS A 56 -9.00 -2.88 1.95
C LYS A 56 -8.72 -2.27 3.32
N GLU A 57 -8.83 -3.06 4.37
CA GLU A 57 -8.60 -2.62 5.75
C GLU A 57 -7.16 -2.82 6.23
N GLN A 58 -6.28 -3.33 5.38
CA GLN A 58 -4.88 -3.51 5.73
C GLN A 58 -4.21 -2.17 6.05
N ASP A 59 -3.20 -2.23 6.90
CA ASP A 59 -2.40 -1.05 7.24
C ASP A 59 -1.75 -0.45 6.00
N VAL A 60 -1.57 0.86 5.98
CA VAL A 60 -0.96 1.57 4.85
C VAL A 60 0.44 1.06 4.52
N SER A 61 1.16 0.50 5.49
CA SER A 61 2.47 -0.11 5.25
C SER A 61 2.40 -1.24 4.22
N ARG A 62 1.32 -2.02 4.26
CA ARG A 62 1.06 -3.07 3.30
C ARG A 62 0.76 -2.51 1.92
N LEU A 63 -0.02 -1.45 1.87
CA LEU A 63 -0.34 -0.76 0.63
C LEU A 63 0.92 -0.17 -0.01
N ILE A 64 1.77 0.50 0.76
CA ILE A 64 3.02 1.08 0.26
C ILE A 64 3.89 -0.01 -0.39
N TYR A 65 4.03 -1.14 0.28
CA TYR A 65 4.76 -2.27 -0.27
C TYR A 65 4.11 -2.80 -1.56
N ALA A 66 2.79 -2.92 -1.55
CA ALA A 66 2.02 -3.45 -2.68
C ALA A 66 2.09 -2.56 -3.94
N LEU A 67 2.35 -1.27 -3.78
CA LEU A 67 2.50 -0.35 -4.91
C LEU A 67 3.70 -0.69 -5.80
N GLY A 68 4.63 -1.50 -5.31
CA GLY A 68 5.76 -1.96 -6.11
C GLY A 68 6.77 -0.86 -6.44
N ILE A 69 6.89 0.13 -5.60
CA ILE A 69 7.86 1.20 -5.79
C ILE A 69 9.28 0.60 -5.70
N ARG A 70 10.12 0.97 -6.66
CA ARG A 70 11.47 0.44 -6.74
C ARG A 70 12.24 0.70 -5.44
N GLN A 71 12.89 -0.34 -4.91
CA GLN A 71 13.68 -0.33 -3.68
C GLN A 71 12.85 -0.14 -2.40
N VAL A 72 11.54 -0.18 -2.49
CA VAL A 72 10.67 -0.17 -1.32
C VAL A 72 10.16 -1.57 -1.05
N GLY A 73 10.75 -2.22 -0.05
CA GLY A 73 10.33 -3.53 0.43
C GLY A 73 9.34 -3.41 1.60
N ALA A 74 9.00 -4.56 2.19
CA ALA A 74 8.07 -4.60 3.32
C ALA A 74 8.57 -3.79 4.52
N LYS A 75 9.85 -3.86 4.83
CA LYS A 75 10.46 -3.11 5.93
C LYS A 75 10.38 -1.61 5.68
N THR A 76 10.79 -1.18 4.49
CA THR A 76 10.74 0.22 4.10
C THR A 76 9.31 0.75 4.12
N GLY A 77 8.36 -0.05 3.66
CA GLY A 77 6.93 0.31 3.73
C GLY A 77 6.47 0.58 5.15
N LYS A 78 6.91 -0.24 6.12
CA LYS A 78 6.59 -0.03 7.53
C LYS A 78 7.20 1.25 8.09
N VAL A 79 8.45 1.52 7.72
CA VAL A 79 9.15 2.73 8.16
C VAL A 79 8.47 3.98 7.60
N LEU A 80 8.13 3.97 6.32
CA LEU A 80 7.42 5.08 5.68
C LEU A 80 6.03 5.31 6.30
N ALA A 81 5.30 4.24 6.57
CA ALA A 81 4.00 4.33 7.23
C ALA A 81 4.11 4.94 8.63
N SER A 82 5.16 4.60 9.35
CA SER A 82 5.40 5.18 10.68
C SER A 82 5.78 6.65 10.61
N ALA A 83 6.56 7.04 9.61
CA ALA A 83 7.03 8.40 9.45
C ALA A 83 5.94 9.36 8.99
N PHE A 84 5.14 8.95 8.01
CA PHE A 84 4.15 9.81 7.36
C PHE A 84 2.71 9.52 7.79
N ARG A 85 2.47 8.39 8.45
CA ARG A 85 1.20 7.94 9.01
C ARG A 85 0.09 7.65 8.00
N ASN A 86 0.08 8.32 6.87
CA ASN A 86 -0.88 8.08 5.80
C ASN A 86 -0.21 8.22 4.43
N LEU A 87 -0.90 7.73 3.42
CA LEU A 87 -0.39 7.77 2.06
C LEU A 87 -0.33 9.20 1.52
N ASP A 88 -1.29 10.04 1.90
CA ASP A 88 -1.33 11.43 1.45
C ASP A 88 -0.10 12.22 1.94
N GLY A 89 0.31 12.00 3.18
CA GLY A 89 1.54 12.58 3.72
C GLY A 89 2.78 12.14 2.96
N LEU A 90 2.84 10.85 2.62
CA LEU A 90 3.93 10.31 1.83
C LEU A 90 3.97 10.91 0.42
N MET A 91 2.82 11.07 -0.20
CA MET A 91 2.72 11.66 -1.54
C MET A 91 3.13 13.12 -1.58
N ALA A 92 2.87 13.85 -0.50
CA ALA A 92 3.22 15.26 -0.38
C ALA A 92 4.66 15.50 0.05
N ALA A 93 5.38 14.46 0.48
CA ALA A 93 6.74 14.59 0.99
C ALA A 93 7.72 14.99 -0.13
N SER A 94 8.70 15.82 0.24
CA SER A 94 9.82 16.15 -0.66
C SER A 94 10.88 15.04 -0.62
N VAL A 95 11.81 15.08 -1.57
CA VAL A 95 12.96 14.15 -1.60
C VAL A 95 13.77 14.29 -0.30
N GLU A 96 13.95 15.50 0.17
CA GLU A 96 14.69 15.80 1.40
C GLU A 96 14.00 15.13 2.60
N GLU A 97 12.70 15.31 2.74
CA GLU A 97 11.93 14.69 3.82
C GLU A 97 11.99 13.17 3.76
N LEU A 98 11.90 12.61 2.58
CA LEU A 98 12.01 11.15 2.38
C LEU A 98 13.40 10.64 2.76
N THR A 99 14.45 11.38 2.42
CA THR A 99 15.83 10.99 2.72
C THR A 99 16.10 10.98 4.23
N GLU A 100 15.38 11.78 5.00
CA GLU A 100 15.50 11.80 6.46
C GLU A 100 14.91 10.55 7.12
N VAL A 101 14.09 9.79 6.41
CA VAL A 101 13.49 8.57 6.96
C VAL A 101 14.55 7.47 7.07
N PRO A 102 14.64 6.77 8.22
CA PRO A 102 15.54 5.63 8.35
C PRO A 102 15.31 4.59 7.27
N ASP A 103 16.35 3.94 6.81
CA ASP A 103 16.34 2.95 5.73
C ASP A 103 15.98 3.51 4.34
N VAL A 104 15.78 4.81 4.22
CA VAL A 104 15.52 5.46 2.92
C VAL A 104 16.73 6.29 2.54
N GLY A 105 17.47 5.80 1.55
CA GLY A 105 18.60 6.54 0.98
C GLY A 105 18.14 7.52 -0.10
N ALA A 106 19.09 8.31 -0.62
CA ALA A 106 18.79 9.29 -1.66
C ALA A 106 18.14 8.67 -2.91
N VAL A 107 18.63 7.50 -3.33
CA VAL A 107 18.10 6.80 -4.51
C VAL A 107 16.67 6.33 -4.25
N THR A 108 16.42 5.74 -3.09
CA THR A 108 15.08 5.28 -2.71
C THR A 108 14.11 6.45 -2.58
N ALA A 109 14.54 7.55 -1.97
CA ALA A 109 13.75 8.77 -1.84
C ALA A 109 13.34 9.32 -3.21
N GLU A 110 14.28 9.37 -4.14
CA GLU A 110 14.02 9.83 -5.51
C GLU A 110 13.02 8.88 -6.22
N ASN A 111 13.19 7.57 -6.07
CA ASN A 111 12.27 6.59 -6.66
C ASN A 111 10.84 6.79 -6.15
N ILE A 112 10.67 7.00 -4.84
CA ILE A 112 9.37 7.23 -4.22
C ILE A 112 8.75 8.53 -4.77
N TYR A 113 9.53 9.59 -4.76
CA TYR A 113 9.10 10.90 -5.23
C TYR A 113 8.63 10.84 -6.68
N GLN A 114 9.44 10.27 -7.56
CA GLN A 114 9.13 10.16 -8.98
C GLN A 114 7.94 9.24 -9.23
N TRP A 115 7.82 8.15 -8.48
CA TRP A 115 6.71 7.23 -8.64
C TRP A 115 5.36 7.93 -8.44
N PHE A 116 5.23 8.74 -7.39
CA PHE A 116 3.97 9.45 -7.11
C PHE A 116 3.70 10.60 -8.09
N ARG A 117 4.70 11.05 -8.81
CA ARG A 117 4.55 12.12 -9.81
C ARG A 117 4.16 11.60 -11.19
N GLN A 118 4.22 10.30 -11.42
CA GLN A 118 3.78 9.71 -12.67
C GLN A 118 2.25 9.75 -12.75
N GLU A 119 1.74 10.09 -13.92
CA GLU A 119 0.30 10.17 -14.15
C GLU A 119 -0.41 8.84 -13.88
N GLN A 120 0.17 7.73 -14.34
CA GLN A 120 -0.36 6.40 -14.10
C GLN A 120 -0.45 6.08 -12.61
N SER A 121 0.56 6.45 -11.84
CA SER A 121 0.60 6.23 -10.40
C SER A 121 -0.46 7.05 -9.68
N ALA A 122 -0.57 8.32 -10.03
CA ALA A 122 -1.57 9.20 -9.45
C ALA A 122 -3.00 8.69 -9.74
N HIS A 123 -3.25 8.24 -10.96
CA HIS A 123 -4.53 7.67 -11.36
C HIS A 123 -4.84 6.38 -10.59
N MET A 124 -3.85 5.51 -10.45
CA MET A 124 -4.01 4.27 -9.69
C MET A 124 -4.31 4.54 -8.21
N VAL A 125 -3.59 5.47 -7.61
CA VAL A 125 -3.82 5.85 -6.20
C VAL A 125 -5.22 6.40 -6.01
N GLU A 126 -5.68 7.26 -6.92
CA GLU A 126 -7.03 7.81 -6.86
C GLU A 126 -8.09 6.73 -6.98
N ARG A 127 -7.91 5.76 -7.85
CA ARG A 127 -8.82 4.62 -7.99
C ARG A 127 -8.83 3.75 -6.72
N LEU A 128 -7.68 3.54 -6.10
CA LEU A 128 -7.61 2.82 -4.82
C LEU A 128 -8.37 3.57 -3.72
N ARG A 129 -8.24 4.89 -3.69
CA ARG A 129 -8.98 5.73 -2.75
C ARG A 129 -10.49 5.60 -2.95
N GLN A 130 -10.95 5.68 -4.18
CA GLN A 130 -12.37 5.55 -4.52
C GLN A 130 -12.92 4.17 -4.20
N ALA A 131 -12.08 3.15 -4.27
CA ALA A 131 -12.44 1.78 -3.92
C ALA A 131 -12.60 1.56 -2.41
N GLY A 132 -12.17 2.51 -1.59
CA GLY A 132 -12.27 2.41 -0.14
C GLY A 132 -11.07 1.74 0.53
N VAL A 133 -9.94 1.66 -0.15
CA VAL A 133 -8.71 1.12 0.43
C VAL A 133 -8.21 2.05 1.53
N ASN A 134 -7.80 1.47 2.66
CA ASN A 134 -7.28 2.24 3.78
C ASN A 134 -5.93 2.88 3.44
N PHE A 135 -5.83 4.20 3.65
CA PHE A 135 -4.61 4.97 3.39
C PHE A 135 -3.91 5.41 4.67
N GLU A 136 -4.34 4.92 5.82
CA GLU A 136 -3.82 5.34 7.11
C GLU A 136 -3.09 4.22 7.83
N SER A 137 -2.11 4.61 8.64
CA SER A 137 -1.45 3.68 9.53
C SER A 137 -2.36 3.33 10.69
N LYS A 138 -2.57 2.03 10.89
CA LYS A 138 -3.33 1.50 12.03
C LYS A 138 -2.46 1.35 13.28
N ARG A 139 -1.18 1.65 13.17
CA ARG A 139 -0.30 1.60 14.32
C ARG A 139 -0.63 2.74 15.27
N VAL A 140 -1.21 2.38 16.38
CA VAL A 140 -1.40 3.32 17.47
C VAL A 140 -0.04 3.50 18.14
N ILE A 141 0.42 4.74 18.22
CA ILE A 141 1.59 5.05 19.02
C ILE A 141 1.13 4.99 20.47
N THR A 142 1.37 3.87 21.10
CA THR A 142 1.02 3.68 22.50
C THR A 142 2.07 4.21 23.45
N ASP A 143 3.21 4.62 22.90
CA ASP A 143 4.29 5.14 23.71
C ASP A 143 4.08 6.63 24.00
N ALA A 144 3.86 6.94 25.26
CA ALA A 144 3.60 8.30 25.73
C ALA A 144 4.73 9.28 25.39
N ARG A 145 5.94 8.79 25.10
CA ARG A 145 7.06 9.62 24.71
C ARG A 145 6.81 10.38 23.41
N PHE A 146 5.92 9.88 22.58
CA PHE A 146 5.56 10.51 21.30
C PHE A 146 4.26 11.31 21.38
N ALA A 147 3.56 11.25 22.49
CA ALA A 147 2.29 11.94 22.64
C ALA A 147 2.50 13.47 22.61
N GLY A 148 1.73 14.15 21.78
CA GLY A 148 1.80 15.60 21.67
C GLY A 148 3.04 16.16 20.99
N LYS A 149 3.90 15.29 20.47
CA LYS A 149 5.11 15.73 19.77
C LYS A 149 4.92 15.62 18.27
N THR A 150 5.42 16.61 17.56
CA THR A 150 5.62 16.47 16.13
C THR A 150 6.71 15.43 15.96
N PHE A 151 6.34 14.29 15.45
CA PHE A 151 7.30 13.23 15.21
C PHE A 151 8.12 13.58 13.98
N VAL A 152 9.31 14.11 14.24
CA VAL A 152 10.32 14.21 13.20
C VAL A 152 11.04 12.88 13.21
N PRO A 153 11.04 12.15 12.13
CA PRO A 153 11.71 10.85 12.06
C PRO A 153 13.22 11.07 11.96
N VAL A 154 13.70 11.70 12.98
CA VAL A 154 15.11 11.93 13.10
C VAL A 154 15.69 10.76 13.76
N SER A 155 16.19 10.56 13.29
CA SER A 155 16.76 9.98 14.01
C SER A 155 16.66 9.38 15.23
N TYR A 156 16.26 9.31 15.21
CA TYR A 156 15.85 8.83 16.09
C TYR A 156 16.46 8.16 16.29
N THR A 157 16.91 8.28 16.16
CA THR A 157 17.24 7.87 16.53
C THR A 157 17.25 7.54 17.15
N HIS A 158 17.46 7.50 17.32
CA HIS A 158 17.24 7.50 17.97
C HIS A 158 16.48 7.33 18.40
N LEU A 159 16.48 7.02 18.20
CA LEU A 159 15.79 7.28 18.48
C LEU A 159 15.56 7.11 19.15
N THR A 160 16.01 7.06 19.55
CA THR A 160 15.85 7.09 20.33
C THR A 160 15.49 7.30 21.04
N LEU A 161 15.79 7.48 21.28
CA LEU A 161 15.41 7.90 21.88
C LEU A 161 15.19 8.36 22.54
N PRO A 162 15.10 8.73 22.81
CA PRO A 162 15.00 9.34 23.32
C PRO A 162 14.87 9.61 23.96
N THR A 163 15.04 10.02 24.22
CA THR A 163 14.87 10.31 24.77
C THR A 163 14.97 10.40 25.26
#